data_c8b768018d298ec4a95c3cfae6ff72aa
#
_entry.id   c8b768018d298ec4a95c3cfae6ff72aa
#
_cell.length_a   1.000
_cell.length_b   1.000
_cell.length_c   1.000
_cell.angle_alpha   90.00
_cell.angle_beta   90.00
_cell.angle_gamma   90.00
#
_symmetry.space_group_name_H-M   'P 1'
#
loop_
_entity.id
_entity.type
_entity.pdbx_description
1 polymer ?
#
loop_
_entity_poly.entity_id
_entity_poly.type
_entity_poly.pdbx_seq_one_letter_code
_entity_poly.pdbx_strand_id
1 'polypeptide(L)'
;MLGLKGCLTILIGYVIAVCALFSSRGRNPSLTDWEKLKDQKISNIDNFGLTGQHLLEFFQENLPFLSFSEEKYRHKHVSLYYDVFKEYILRRASSKKCLPVDSAIAKLNKDVNPMPVHSHNDYWRKLPLFEGLAYGASSTEADVWNIDEKILAVGHNEAYLDPVELTLDKLYTGPLLEILDEVNCQDSDSDRKNGVFFNSPETSLFFYIDFKSDDNELTYKLLMEQYFKSLIDSGYLTYYDMKKDEIIWRSVTVILTGNYPTSLDILDNGNDNGYFESSQRFAFLDAPLLSLEPKYSKLSVAATVSFSQLMKHCGSDHWKVSLRGRMDSNEISCAKSIIDGAHALKLKTRIWGAPTWPANLVETISRQIIHDLGSDLLNLDNLFMASSLI
;
A
#
# COMPACT_ATOMS: atom_id res chain seq x y z
N MET A 1 10.59 -33.86 54.84
CA MET A 1 11.77 -32.96 54.71
C MET A 1 12.41 -33.17 53.35
N LEU A 2 11.83 -32.62 52.30
CA LEU A 2 12.52 -32.46 51.04
C LEU A 2 13.37 -31.20 51.19
N GLY A 3 14.63 -31.48 51.48
CA GLY A 3 15.50 -30.49 52.03
C GLY A 3 15.90 -29.39 51.11
N LEU A 4 16.31 -28.27 51.70
CA LEU A 4 16.90 -27.06 51.14
C LEU A 4 17.85 -27.33 49.97
N LYS A 5 18.46 -28.53 49.89
CA LYS A 5 19.33 -28.97 48.77
C LYS A 5 18.57 -29.15 47.45
N GLY A 6 17.33 -29.63 47.46
CA GLY A 6 16.53 -29.82 46.26
C GLY A 6 16.06 -28.49 45.63
N CYS A 7 15.69 -27.51 46.45
CA CYS A 7 15.33 -26.18 45.99
C CYS A 7 16.54 -25.42 45.43
N LEU A 8 17.73 -25.61 46.04
CA LEU A 8 18.95 -24.95 45.57
C LEU A 8 19.39 -25.49 44.20
N THR A 9 19.25 -26.80 43.97
CA THR A 9 19.60 -27.42 42.67
C THR A 9 18.66 -26.99 41.56
N ILE A 10 17.36 -26.83 41.82
CA ILE A 10 16.39 -26.31 40.84
C ILE A 10 16.65 -24.85 40.56
N LEU A 11 16.98 -24.04 41.58
CA LEU A 11 17.31 -22.62 41.39
C LEU A 11 18.59 -22.43 40.58
N ILE A 12 19.64 -23.22 40.86
CA ILE A 12 20.90 -23.18 40.09
C ILE A 12 20.66 -23.66 38.65
N GLY A 13 19.86 -24.70 38.44
CA GLY A 13 19.48 -25.16 37.10
C GLY A 13 18.72 -24.09 36.32
N TYR A 14 17.82 -23.37 36.95
CA TYR A 14 17.07 -22.29 36.34
C TYR A 14 17.97 -21.08 35.99
N VAL A 15 18.86 -20.69 36.92
CA VAL A 15 19.82 -19.61 36.71
C VAL A 15 20.80 -19.96 35.56
N ILE A 16 21.29 -21.21 35.50
CA ILE A 16 22.17 -21.67 34.41
C ILE A 16 21.41 -21.68 33.09
N ALA A 17 20.15 -22.12 33.03
CA ALA A 17 19.32 -22.09 31.84
C ALA A 17 19.02 -20.65 31.39
N VAL A 18 18.73 -19.74 32.31
CA VAL A 18 18.52 -18.32 32.03
C VAL A 18 19.83 -17.66 31.58
N CYS A 19 20.96 -17.94 32.24
CA CYS A 19 22.26 -17.43 31.81
C CYS A 19 22.70 -18.01 30.44
N ALA A 20 22.39 -19.27 30.15
CA ALA A 20 22.61 -19.86 28.84
C ALA A 20 21.74 -19.20 27.74
N LEU A 21 20.51 -18.87 28.07
CA LEU A 21 19.61 -18.11 27.20
C LEU A 21 20.08 -16.66 26.99
N PHE A 22 20.70 -16.04 27.99
CA PHE A 22 21.29 -14.69 27.89
C PHE A 22 22.71 -14.69 27.30
N SER A 23 23.50 -15.73 27.49
CA SER A 23 24.84 -15.83 26.86
C SER A 23 24.76 -16.23 25.38
N SER A 24 23.68 -16.86 24.94
CA SER A 24 23.42 -17.06 23.51
C SER A 24 22.98 -15.76 22.77
N ARG A 25 22.65 -14.71 23.53
CA ARG A 25 22.33 -13.38 22.98
C ARG A 25 23.56 -12.52 22.63
N GLY A 26 24.78 -13.02 22.84
CA GLY A 26 26.02 -12.23 22.73
C GLY A 26 26.77 -12.34 21.41
N ARG A 27 26.31 -13.15 20.45
CA ARG A 27 26.87 -13.13 19.08
C ARG A 27 25.82 -12.60 18.15
N ASN A 28 26.05 -11.41 17.58
CA ASN A 28 25.34 -11.00 16.40
C ASN A 28 25.55 -12.09 15.34
N PRO A 29 24.49 -12.72 14.83
CA PRO A 29 24.63 -13.71 13.78
C PRO A 29 25.36 -13.09 12.60
N SER A 30 26.36 -13.79 12.05
CA SER A 30 27.03 -13.37 10.83
C SER A 30 26.01 -13.35 9.67
N LEU A 31 26.29 -12.58 8.61
CA LEU A 31 25.48 -12.62 7.39
C LEU A 31 25.26 -14.06 6.89
N THR A 32 26.28 -14.92 7.01
CA THR A 32 26.21 -16.34 6.65
C THR A 32 25.30 -17.16 7.58
N ASP A 33 25.24 -16.83 8.88
CA ASP A 33 24.31 -17.48 9.80
C ASP A 33 22.89 -17.01 9.55
N TRP A 34 22.72 -15.77 9.13
CA TRP A 34 21.45 -15.21 8.72
C TRP A 34 20.92 -15.84 7.42
N GLU A 35 21.74 -16.00 6.40
CA GLU A 35 21.39 -16.69 5.16
C GLU A 35 20.95 -18.13 5.43
N LYS A 36 21.68 -18.86 6.28
CA LYS A 36 21.28 -20.22 6.70
C LYS A 36 19.95 -20.24 7.45
N LEU A 37 19.72 -19.27 8.35
CA LEU A 37 18.50 -19.15 9.12
C LEU A 37 17.32 -18.81 8.20
N LYS A 38 17.56 -17.93 7.24
CA LYS A 38 16.64 -17.57 6.17
C LYS A 38 16.21 -18.79 5.38
N ASP A 39 17.15 -19.56 4.86
CA ASP A 39 16.86 -20.75 4.05
C ASP A 39 16.10 -21.81 4.84
N GLN A 40 16.45 -22.05 6.10
CA GLN A 40 15.77 -23.04 6.95
C GLN A 40 14.36 -22.60 7.36
N LYS A 41 14.15 -21.34 7.73
CA LYS A 41 12.84 -20.86 8.17
C LYS A 41 11.90 -20.62 7.01
N ILE A 42 12.39 -20.06 5.90
CA ILE A 42 11.58 -19.83 4.71
C ILE A 42 11.08 -21.15 4.12
N SER A 43 11.93 -22.18 4.06
CA SER A 43 11.51 -23.49 3.54
C SER A 43 10.43 -24.17 4.38
N ASN A 44 10.28 -23.79 5.65
CA ASN A 44 9.28 -24.36 6.55
C ASN A 44 7.98 -23.54 6.62
N ILE A 45 7.98 -22.27 6.22
CA ILE A 45 6.80 -21.39 6.32
C ILE A 45 5.67 -21.90 5.42
N ASP A 46 5.98 -22.39 4.22
CA ASP A 46 5.00 -22.92 3.27
C ASP A 46 4.17 -24.08 3.86
N ASN A 47 4.67 -24.75 4.90
CA ASN A 47 3.97 -25.85 5.55
C ASN A 47 2.92 -25.39 6.58
N PHE A 48 2.91 -24.13 6.96
CA PHE A 48 1.95 -23.62 7.96
C PHE A 48 0.65 -23.12 7.34
N GLY A 49 0.63 -22.83 6.05
CA GLY A 49 -0.56 -22.31 5.34
C GLY A 49 -0.99 -20.92 5.83
N LEU A 50 -0.09 -20.15 6.44
CA LEU A 50 -0.37 -18.82 6.95
C LEU A 50 -0.47 -17.81 5.81
N THR A 51 -1.49 -16.95 5.88
CA THR A 51 -1.70 -15.85 4.93
C THR A 51 -2.14 -14.58 5.67
N GLY A 52 -2.18 -13.45 4.98
CA GLY A 52 -2.68 -12.19 5.52
C GLY A 52 -1.94 -11.73 6.77
N GLN A 53 -2.69 -11.24 7.72
CA GLN A 53 -2.15 -10.72 8.99
C GLN A 53 -1.36 -11.79 9.76
N HIS A 54 -1.82 -13.03 9.77
CA HIS A 54 -1.13 -14.13 10.48
C HIS A 54 0.24 -14.43 9.88
N LEU A 55 0.39 -14.29 8.58
CA LEU A 55 1.70 -14.41 7.92
C LEU A 55 2.65 -13.28 8.38
N LEU A 56 2.15 -12.03 8.43
CA LEU A 56 2.94 -10.88 8.90
C LEU A 56 3.38 -11.05 10.35
N GLU A 57 2.46 -11.44 11.23
CA GLU A 57 2.73 -11.71 12.65
C GLU A 57 3.78 -12.81 12.82
N PHE A 58 3.62 -13.92 12.09
CA PHE A 58 4.58 -15.02 12.12
C PHE A 58 5.98 -14.58 11.70
N PHE A 59 6.10 -13.80 10.63
CA PHE A 59 7.37 -13.24 10.21
C PHE A 59 7.96 -12.30 11.26
N GLN A 60 7.14 -11.43 11.82
CA GLN A 60 7.59 -10.47 12.84
C GLN A 60 8.08 -11.16 14.10
N GLU A 61 7.42 -12.24 14.57
CA GLU A 61 7.77 -12.96 15.78
C GLU A 61 8.99 -13.88 15.62
N ASN A 62 9.12 -14.49 14.44
CA ASN A 62 10.11 -15.55 14.22
C ASN A 62 11.38 -15.10 13.51
N LEU A 63 11.37 -13.98 12.81
CA LEU A 63 12.61 -13.41 12.30
C LEU A 63 13.37 -12.75 13.45
N PRO A 64 14.63 -13.14 13.71
CA PRO A 64 15.41 -12.48 14.74
C PRO A 64 15.46 -10.99 14.39
N PHE A 65 15.11 -10.14 15.35
CA PHE A 65 15.45 -8.73 15.27
C PHE A 65 16.96 -8.64 15.29
N LEU A 66 17.57 -8.54 14.11
CA LEU A 66 18.97 -8.23 14.01
C LEU A 66 19.12 -6.81 14.55
N SER A 67 19.75 -6.69 15.70
CA SER A 67 20.30 -5.41 16.09
C SER A 67 21.41 -5.12 15.09
N PHE A 68 21.12 -4.27 14.12
CA PHE A 68 22.09 -3.88 13.11
C PHE A 68 23.21 -3.10 13.77
N SER A 69 24.26 -3.80 14.15
CA SER A 69 25.50 -3.19 14.64
C SER A 69 26.45 -2.83 13.50
N GLU A 70 26.17 -3.27 12.29
CA GLU A 70 26.97 -2.94 11.13
C GLU A 70 26.58 -1.60 10.53
N GLU A 71 27.54 -0.73 10.38
CA GLU A 71 27.40 0.64 9.83
C GLU A 71 26.72 0.67 8.46
N LYS A 72 26.89 -0.38 7.67
CA LYS A 72 26.26 -0.62 6.37
C LYS A 72 24.72 -0.60 6.40
N TYR A 73 24.09 -0.94 7.54
CA TYR A 73 22.64 -1.03 7.67
C TYR A 73 22.05 0.09 8.54
N ARG A 74 22.89 0.90 9.20
CA ARG A 74 22.42 2.01 10.07
C ARG A 74 21.62 3.08 9.35
N HIS A 75 21.78 3.19 8.05
CA HIS A 75 21.14 4.19 7.20
C HIS A 75 20.11 3.60 6.23
N LYS A 76 19.83 2.28 6.29
CA LYS A 76 18.79 1.69 5.47
C LYS A 76 17.43 1.91 6.12
N HIS A 77 16.58 2.69 5.47
CA HIS A 77 15.18 2.87 5.86
C HIS A 77 14.37 1.60 5.59
N VAL A 78 14.67 0.90 4.51
CA VAL A 78 14.14 -0.44 4.25
C VAL A 78 14.92 -1.44 5.07
N SER A 79 14.22 -2.18 5.90
CA SER A 79 14.83 -3.13 6.83
C SER A 79 15.22 -4.43 6.11
N LEU A 80 16.21 -5.14 6.65
CA LEU A 80 16.50 -6.51 6.22
C LEU A 80 15.24 -7.40 6.28
N TYR A 81 14.31 -7.08 7.17
CA TYR A 81 13.00 -7.71 7.27
C TYR A 81 12.19 -7.57 5.97
N TYR A 82 12.20 -6.37 5.35
CA TYR A 82 11.57 -6.15 4.06
C TYR A 82 12.19 -7.00 2.95
N ASP A 83 13.51 -7.00 2.85
CA ASP A 83 14.22 -7.76 1.81
C ASP A 83 13.93 -9.27 1.92
N VAL A 84 13.96 -9.81 3.15
CA VAL A 84 13.67 -11.23 3.38
C VAL A 84 12.21 -11.57 3.10
N PHE A 85 11.28 -10.71 3.52
CA PHE A 85 9.86 -10.91 3.26
C PHE A 85 9.56 -10.82 1.77
N LYS A 86 10.09 -9.79 1.09
CA LYS A 86 9.96 -9.61 -0.36
C LYS A 86 10.47 -10.85 -1.10
N GLU A 87 11.66 -11.34 -0.74
CA GLU A 87 12.22 -12.55 -1.36
C GLU A 87 11.35 -13.79 -1.10
N TYR A 88 10.79 -13.95 0.09
CA TYR A 88 9.87 -15.04 0.39
C TYR A 88 8.61 -14.96 -0.46
N ILE A 89 7.97 -13.80 -0.54
CA ILE A 89 6.72 -13.60 -1.29
C ILE A 89 6.95 -13.81 -2.78
N LEU A 90 8.00 -13.20 -3.36
CA LEU A 90 8.29 -13.23 -4.79
C LEU A 90 9.10 -14.47 -5.23
N ARG A 91 9.47 -15.33 -4.28
CA ARG A 91 10.19 -16.57 -4.60
C ARG A 91 9.27 -17.50 -5.38
N ARG A 92 9.52 -17.64 -6.66
CA ARG A 92 8.83 -18.62 -7.50
C ARG A 92 9.12 -20.01 -6.99
N ALA A 93 8.07 -20.85 -6.86
CA ALA A 93 8.28 -22.27 -6.66
C ALA A 93 9.17 -22.78 -7.79
N SER A 94 10.12 -23.63 -7.47
CA SER A 94 11.11 -24.18 -8.42
C SER A 94 10.49 -24.98 -9.61
N SER A 95 9.18 -25.18 -9.58
CA SER A 95 8.42 -25.78 -10.68
C SER A 95 8.07 -24.68 -11.71
N LYS A 96 8.46 -24.89 -12.95
CA LYS A 96 8.10 -24.06 -14.12
C LYS A 96 6.58 -24.00 -14.42
N LYS A 97 5.73 -24.41 -13.49
CA LYS A 97 4.28 -24.41 -13.66
C LYS A 97 3.70 -23.17 -13.01
N CYS A 98 3.00 -22.40 -13.81
CA CYS A 98 2.16 -21.31 -13.36
C CYS A 98 0.97 -21.86 -12.56
N LEU A 99 1.09 -22.01 -11.26
CA LEU A 99 0.03 -22.49 -10.39
C LEU A 99 -0.43 -21.34 -9.49
N PRO A 100 -1.68 -20.87 -9.64
CA PRO A 100 -2.21 -19.78 -8.80
C PRO A 100 -2.10 -20.07 -7.29
N VAL A 101 -2.19 -21.32 -6.88
CA VAL A 101 -2.10 -21.75 -5.47
C VAL A 101 -0.72 -21.56 -4.85
N ASP A 102 0.33 -21.46 -5.68
CA ASP A 102 1.72 -21.24 -5.25
C ASP A 102 2.16 -19.80 -5.53
N SER A 103 1.25 -18.93 -5.94
CA SER A 103 1.54 -17.56 -6.32
C SER A 103 1.85 -16.67 -5.10
N ALA A 104 2.51 -15.54 -5.37
CA ALA A 104 2.76 -14.51 -4.35
C ALA A 104 1.47 -14.04 -3.67
N ILE A 105 0.39 -13.85 -4.42
CA ILE A 105 -0.90 -13.43 -3.86
C ILE A 105 -1.57 -14.56 -3.05
N ALA A 106 -1.37 -15.83 -3.42
CA ALA A 106 -1.87 -16.94 -2.63
C ALA A 106 -1.19 -16.99 -1.25
N LYS A 107 0.12 -16.76 -1.19
CA LYS A 107 0.85 -16.64 0.07
C LYS A 107 0.40 -15.42 0.87
N LEU A 108 0.19 -14.28 0.21
CA LEU A 108 -0.03 -13.00 0.86
C LEU A 108 -1.46 -12.80 1.33
N ASN A 109 -2.48 -13.14 0.51
CA ASN A 109 -3.87 -12.77 0.80
C ASN A 109 -4.93 -13.80 0.39
N LYS A 110 -4.57 -15.07 0.27
CA LYS A 110 -5.51 -16.14 -0.12
C LYS A 110 -6.78 -16.20 0.77
N ASP A 111 -6.64 -15.93 2.05
CA ASP A 111 -7.75 -15.97 3.01
C ASP A 111 -8.26 -14.56 3.38
N VAL A 112 -7.87 -13.55 2.60
CA VAL A 112 -8.23 -12.15 2.81
C VAL A 112 -9.10 -11.66 1.66
N ASN A 113 -10.21 -11.02 1.99
CA ASN A 113 -11.03 -10.31 1.00
C ASN A 113 -10.55 -8.85 0.87
N PRO A 114 -10.59 -8.27 -0.33
CA PRO A 114 -10.31 -6.86 -0.48
C PRO A 114 -11.33 -6.02 0.28
N MET A 115 -10.83 -5.02 1.00
CA MET A 115 -11.60 -4.08 1.80
C MET A 115 -11.50 -2.67 1.23
N PRO A 116 -12.52 -1.83 1.37
CA PRO A 116 -12.53 -0.44 0.93
C PRO A 116 -11.63 0.43 1.85
N VAL A 117 -10.37 0.08 1.94
CA VAL A 117 -9.36 0.75 2.77
C VAL A 117 -8.27 1.33 1.87
N HIS A 118 -7.91 2.57 2.13
CA HIS A 118 -6.73 3.22 1.59
C HIS A 118 -5.59 3.13 2.62
N SER A 119 -4.53 2.43 2.25
CA SER A 119 -3.30 2.34 3.04
C SER A 119 -2.55 3.68 2.93
N HIS A 120 -2.91 4.63 3.80
CA HIS A 120 -2.34 5.97 3.85
C HIS A 120 -0.90 5.93 4.34
N ASN A 121 -0.02 6.75 3.78
CA ASN A 121 1.42 6.74 4.08
C ASN A 121 2.03 5.33 4.03
N ASP A 122 1.63 4.52 3.07
CA ASP A 122 1.98 3.11 2.98
C ASP A 122 3.49 2.86 3.04
N TYR A 123 4.28 3.76 2.47
CA TYR A 123 5.75 3.72 2.46
C TYR A 123 6.40 3.85 3.87
N TRP A 124 5.66 4.24 4.91
CA TRP A 124 6.13 4.24 6.31
C TRP A 124 6.02 2.89 6.99
N ARG A 125 5.31 1.94 6.37
CA ARG A 125 5.16 0.61 6.91
C ARG A 125 6.48 -0.14 6.88
N LYS A 126 6.59 -1.18 7.71
CA LYS A 126 7.75 -2.08 7.69
C LYS A 126 7.83 -2.84 6.36
N LEU A 127 6.69 -3.10 5.74
CA LEU A 127 6.53 -3.85 4.51
C LEU A 127 5.61 -3.06 3.55
N PRO A 128 6.10 -1.92 2.97
CA PRO A 128 5.34 -1.16 1.99
C PRO A 128 4.74 -2.05 0.91
N LEU A 129 3.54 -1.74 0.44
CA LEU A 129 2.72 -2.54 -0.47
C LEU A 129 2.25 -3.87 0.13
N PHE A 130 3.16 -4.73 0.60
CA PHE A 130 2.82 -6.08 1.07
C PHE A 130 1.93 -6.07 2.31
N GLU A 131 2.17 -5.16 3.25
CA GLU A 131 1.34 -5.03 4.45
C GLU A 131 -0.08 -4.59 4.07
N GLY A 132 -0.23 -3.60 3.18
CA GLY A 132 -1.51 -3.19 2.64
C GLY A 132 -2.28 -4.36 2.00
N LEU A 133 -1.63 -5.12 1.12
CA LEU A 133 -2.23 -6.29 0.45
C LEU A 133 -2.58 -7.42 1.42
N ALA A 134 -1.76 -7.67 2.45
CA ALA A 134 -2.03 -8.69 3.47
C ALA A 134 -3.21 -8.33 4.36
N TYR A 135 -3.51 -7.05 4.55
CA TYR A 135 -4.72 -6.58 5.22
C TYR A 135 -5.93 -6.45 4.28
N GLY A 136 -5.74 -6.64 2.97
CA GLY A 136 -6.80 -6.50 1.97
C GLY A 136 -7.12 -5.06 1.59
N ALA A 137 -6.24 -4.11 1.85
CA ALA A 137 -6.44 -2.72 1.43
C ALA A 137 -6.53 -2.62 -0.09
N SER A 138 -7.67 -2.17 -0.61
CA SER A 138 -7.90 -2.03 -2.07
C SER A 138 -7.26 -0.78 -2.67
N SER A 139 -6.59 0.02 -1.84
CA SER A 139 -5.90 1.24 -2.25
C SER A 139 -4.60 1.43 -1.46
N THR A 140 -3.56 1.90 -2.14
CA THR A 140 -2.24 2.21 -1.56
C THR A 140 -1.73 3.56 -2.08
N GLU A 141 -0.74 4.14 -1.40
CA GLU A 141 -0.20 5.45 -1.70
C GLU A 141 1.32 5.46 -1.69
N ALA A 142 1.91 6.20 -2.63
CA ALA A 142 3.32 6.53 -2.65
C ALA A 142 3.50 8.03 -2.90
N ASP A 143 4.17 8.71 -1.97
CA ASP A 143 4.61 10.11 -2.11
C ASP A 143 5.91 10.12 -2.91
N VAL A 144 5.92 10.75 -4.08
CA VAL A 144 7.05 10.71 -5.01
C VAL A 144 7.76 12.05 -5.12
N TRP A 145 9.08 11.98 -5.08
CA TRP A 145 10.01 13.09 -5.27
C TRP A 145 10.90 12.81 -6.47
N ASN A 146 10.95 13.73 -7.41
CA ASN A 146 11.86 13.65 -8.56
C ASN A 146 13.25 14.10 -8.13
N ILE A 147 14.22 13.20 -8.16
CA ILE A 147 15.61 13.47 -7.81
C ILE A 147 16.44 13.45 -9.09
N ASP A 148 17.06 14.59 -9.38
CA ASP A 148 17.98 14.79 -10.52
C ASP A 148 17.37 14.37 -11.89
N GLU A 149 16.05 14.48 -12.03
CA GLU A 149 15.31 14.10 -13.26
C GLU A 149 15.50 12.62 -13.67
N LYS A 150 15.81 11.74 -12.71
CA LYS A 150 16.18 10.35 -13.00
C LYS A 150 15.54 9.34 -12.07
N ILE A 151 15.28 9.72 -10.82
CA ILE A 151 14.83 8.80 -9.78
C ILE A 151 13.57 9.36 -9.13
N LEU A 152 12.54 8.53 -9.01
CA LEU A 152 11.39 8.80 -8.15
C LEU A 152 11.66 8.17 -6.78
N ALA A 153 12.17 8.98 -5.87
CA ALA A 153 12.33 8.60 -4.47
C ALA A 153 10.97 8.69 -3.76
N VAL A 154 10.77 7.82 -2.76
CA VAL A 154 9.49 7.73 -2.04
C VAL A 154 9.66 8.15 -0.59
N GLY A 155 8.82 9.08 -0.14
CA GLY A 155 8.82 9.55 1.25
C GLY A 155 8.02 10.82 1.45
N HIS A 156 7.50 11.03 2.67
CA HIS A 156 6.65 12.17 2.99
C HIS A 156 7.42 13.51 3.02
N ASN A 157 8.69 13.46 3.40
CA ASN A 157 9.51 14.66 3.59
C ASN A 157 10.86 14.46 2.93
N GLU A 158 11.31 15.46 2.18
CA GLU A 158 12.57 15.48 1.45
C GLU A 158 13.79 15.12 2.33
N ALA A 159 13.78 15.53 3.60
CA ALA A 159 14.88 15.27 4.53
C ALA A 159 15.12 13.77 4.85
N TYR A 160 14.17 12.91 4.56
CA TYR A 160 14.24 11.47 4.86
C TYR A 160 14.26 10.60 3.60
N LEU A 161 14.47 11.19 2.43
CA LEU A 161 14.55 10.44 1.19
C LEU A 161 15.82 9.60 1.12
N ASP A 162 15.66 8.40 0.59
CA ASP A 162 16.78 7.54 0.21
C ASP A 162 16.60 7.12 -1.25
N PRO A 163 17.25 7.85 -2.20
CA PRO A 163 17.08 7.59 -3.63
C PRO A 163 17.72 6.27 -4.10
N VAL A 164 18.34 5.52 -3.21
CA VAL A 164 18.91 4.19 -3.48
C VAL A 164 18.00 3.09 -2.99
N GLU A 165 17.45 3.22 -1.78
CA GLU A 165 16.67 2.14 -1.14
C GLU A 165 15.16 2.40 -1.16
N LEU A 166 14.73 3.67 -1.08
CA LEU A 166 13.31 4.05 -1.07
C LEU A 166 12.92 4.66 -2.41
N THR A 167 12.84 3.83 -3.45
CA THR A 167 12.39 4.26 -4.78
C THR A 167 11.06 3.63 -5.12
N LEU A 168 10.31 4.28 -6.01
CA LEU A 168 9.01 3.80 -6.48
C LEU A 168 9.11 2.39 -7.09
N ASP A 169 10.22 2.12 -7.79
CA ASP A 169 10.49 0.80 -8.38
C ASP A 169 10.70 -0.28 -7.31
N LYS A 170 11.57 -0.01 -6.34
CA LYS A 170 11.88 -1.02 -5.32
C LYS A 170 10.71 -1.36 -4.42
N LEU A 171 9.88 -0.36 -4.08
CA LEU A 171 8.81 -0.53 -3.12
C LEU A 171 7.48 -0.95 -3.75
N TYR A 172 7.20 -0.52 -4.99
CA TYR A 172 5.88 -0.67 -5.58
C TYR A 172 5.88 -1.28 -6.98
N THR A 173 6.42 -0.57 -8.01
CA THR A 173 6.22 -0.99 -9.40
C THR A 173 6.92 -2.28 -9.75
N GLY A 174 8.11 -2.52 -9.22
CA GLY A 174 8.83 -3.79 -9.38
C GLY A 174 8.08 -4.98 -8.75
N PRO A 175 7.76 -4.94 -7.42
CA PRO A 175 6.96 -5.99 -6.79
C PRO A 175 5.60 -6.21 -7.44
N LEU A 176 4.88 -5.13 -7.84
CA LEU A 176 3.60 -5.26 -8.53
C LEU A 176 3.73 -5.98 -9.87
N LEU A 177 4.75 -5.63 -10.66
CA LEU A 177 5.01 -6.30 -11.94
C LEU A 177 5.28 -7.79 -11.73
N GLU A 178 6.16 -8.14 -10.79
CA GLU A 178 6.49 -9.55 -10.50
C GLU A 178 5.26 -10.35 -10.05
N ILE A 179 4.42 -9.78 -9.16
CA ILE A 179 3.17 -10.39 -8.71
C ILE A 179 2.21 -10.61 -9.88
N LEU A 180 2.00 -9.56 -10.70
CA LEU A 180 1.03 -9.61 -11.80
C LEU A 180 1.49 -10.54 -12.93
N ASP A 181 2.79 -10.57 -13.24
CA ASP A 181 3.36 -11.50 -14.20
C ASP A 181 3.19 -12.96 -13.74
N GLU A 182 3.32 -13.20 -12.43
CA GLU A 182 3.15 -14.52 -11.86
C GLU A 182 1.70 -15.01 -11.99
N VAL A 183 0.73 -14.20 -11.61
CA VAL A 183 -0.69 -14.60 -11.61
C VAL A 183 -1.33 -14.62 -12.99
N ASN A 184 -0.71 -13.98 -13.98
CA ASN A 184 -1.16 -13.95 -15.37
C ASN A 184 -0.31 -14.79 -16.31
N CYS A 185 0.61 -15.60 -15.79
CA CYS A 185 1.59 -16.34 -16.60
C CYS A 185 0.99 -17.43 -17.52
N GLN A 186 -0.24 -17.88 -17.28
CA GLN A 186 -0.92 -18.85 -18.14
C GLN A 186 -1.72 -18.19 -19.28
N ASP A 187 -2.17 -16.95 -19.06
CA ASP A 187 -3.07 -16.21 -19.94
C ASP A 187 -2.44 -14.90 -20.43
N SER A 188 -1.18 -14.97 -20.91
CA SER A 188 -0.46 -13.79 -21.39
C SER A 188 -1.23 -13.02 -22.46
N ASP A 189 -1.97 -13.73 -23.31
CA ASP A 189 -2.72 -13.18 -24.46
C ASP A 189 -4.18 -12.84 -24.12
N SER A 190 -4.63 -13.08 -22.88
CA SER A 190 -5.98 -12.73 -22.46
C SER A 190 -6.15 -11.22 -22.27
N ASP A 191 -7.20 -10.66 -22.82
CA ASP A 191 -7.60 -9.25 -22.57
C ASP A 191 -7.99 -9.03 -21.11
N ARG A 192 -8.40 -10.07 -20.39
CA ARG A 192 -8.72 -10.02 -18.96
C ARG A 192 -7.52 -10.42 -18.14
N LYS A 193 -6.96 -9.47 -17.39
CA LYS A 193 -5.85 -9.68 -16.46
C LYS A 193 -6.35 -9.84 -15.03
N ASN A 194 -5.77 -10.81 -14.31
CA ASN A 194 -6.01 -10.96 -12.87
C ASN A 194 -5.29 -9.86 -12.08
N GLY A 195 -5.92 -9.42 -10.99
CA GLY A 195 -5.36 -8.43 -10.07
C GLY A 195 -4.54 -9.07 -8.94
N VAL A 196 -4.30 -8.26 -7.91
CA VAL A 196 -3.44 -8.60 -6.76
C VAL A 196 -4.18 -9.24 -5.59
N PHE A 197 -5.48 -9.56 -5.73
CA PHE A 197 -6.28 -10.20 -4.69
C PHE A 197 -6.70 -11.60 -5.12
N PHE A 198 -6.28 -12.61 -4.35
CA PHE A 198 -6.51 -14.00 -4.69
C PHE A 198 -8.01 -14.34 -4.84
N ASN A 199 -8.83 -13.89 -3.90
CA ASN A 199 -10.27 -14.18 -3.89
C ASN A 199 -11.12 -13.24 -4.77
N SER A 200 -10.52 -12.17 -5.28
CA SER A 200 -11.22 -11.16 -6.12
C SER A 200 -10.27 -10.64 -7.21
N PRO A 201 -9.88 -11.50 -8.15
CA PRO A 201 -8.88 -11.16 -9.16
C PRO A 201 -9.33 -10.06 -10.13
N GLU A 202 -10.64 -9.75 -10.17
CA GLU A 202 -11.22 -8.64 -10.92
C GLU A 202 -11.11 -7.29 -10.22
N THR A 203 -10.74 -7.26 -8.93
CA THR A 203 -10.62 -6.02 -8.17
C THR A 203 -9.33 -5.29 -8.55
N SER A 204 -9.49 -4.08 -9.07
CA SER A 204 -8.35 -3.19 -9.36
C SER A 204 -7.78 -2.60 -8.08
N LEU A 205 -6.46 -2.65 -7.92
CA LEU A 205 -5.76 -1.93 -6.86
C LEU A 205 -5.68 -0.44 -7.23
N PHE A 206 -6.22 0.44 -6.40
CA PHE A 206 -6.07 1.88 -6.57
C PHE A 206 -4.69 2.30 -6.04
N PHE A 207 -3.85 2.79 -6.93
CA PHE A 207 -2.50 3.22 -6.61
C PHE A 207 -2.41 4.74 -6.73
N TYR A 208 -2.43 5.42 -5.58
CA TYR A 208 -2.27 6.87 -5.50
C TYR A 208 -0.80 7.23 -5.57
N ILE A 209 -0.48 8.13 -6.48
CA ILE A 209 0.85 8.73 -6.63
C ILE A 209 0.73 10.20 -6.23
N ASP A 210 1.27 10.55 -5.06
CA ASP A 210 1.27 11.91 -4.53
C ASP A 210 2.54 12.64 -4.97
N PHE A 211 2.38 13.60 -5.85
CA PHE A 211 3.46 14.41 -6.40
C PHE A 211 3.90 15.47 -5.40
N LYS A 212 5.13 15.35 -4.92
CA LYS A 212 5.72 16.27 -3.93
C LYS A 212 6.65 17.30 -4.56
N SER A 213 7.26 17.00 -5.72
CA SER A 213 8.16 17.92 -6.45
C SER A 213 7.38 19.00 -7.20
N ASP A 214 8.03 20.15 -7.41
CA ASP A 214 7.46 21.27 -8.20
C ASP A 214 7.53 21.02 -9.72
N ASP A 215 8.48 20.19 -10.18
CA ASP A 215 8.69 19.80 -11.57
C ASP A 215 7.74 18.66 -11.99
N ASN A 216 6.46 18.88 -11.85
CA ASN A 216 5.43 17.85 -11.99
C ASN A 216 5.33 17.26 -13.41
N GLU A 217 5.62 18.02 -14.46
CA GLU A 217 5.63 17.52 -15.83
C GLU A 217 6.75 16.52 -16.05
N LEU A 218 7.97 16.83 -15.58
CA LEU A 218 9.11 15.91 -15.64
C LEU A 218 8.88 14.69 -14.77
N THR A 219 8.28 14.88 -13.60
CA THR A 219 7.89 13.77 -12.71
C THR A 219 6.89 12.84 -13.39
N TYR A 220 5.88 13.38 -14.05
CA TYR A 220 4.91 12.59 -14.81
C TYR A 220 5.55 11.85 -15.98
N LYS A 221 6.42 12.53 -16.72
CA LYS A 221 7.19 11.92 -17.80
C LYS A 221 7.99 10.73 -17.30
N LEU A 222 8.79 10.92 -16.26
CA LEU A 222 9.61 9.88 -15.66
C LEU A 222 8.75 8.70 -15.17
N LEU A 223 7.62 9.00 -14.54
CA LEU A 223 6.66 8.02 -14.06
C LEU A 223 6.17 7.11 -15.20
N MET A 224 5.74 7.69 -16.33
CA MET A 224 5.19 6.92 -17.45
C MET A 224 6.26 6.17 -18.26
N GLU A 225 7.38 6.83 -18.56
CA GLU A 225 8.43 6.26 -19.42
C GLU A 225 9.28 5.20 -18.73
N GLN A 226 9.45 5.30 -17.43
CA GLN A 226 10.38 4.43 -16.71
C GLN A 226 9.67 3.51 -15.72
N TYR A 227 8.84 4.07 -14.85
CA TYR A 227 8.29 3.31 -13.73
C TYR A 227 7.04 2.51 -14.08
N PHE A 228 6.18 3.03 -14.94
CA PHE A 228 4.96 2.34 -15.36
C PHE A 228 5.05 1.66 -16.71
N LYS A 229 6.11 1.90 -17.47
CA LYS A 229 6.28 1.35 -18.82
C LYS A 229 6.03 -0.16 -18.89
N SER A 230 6.65 -0.93 -18.01
CA SER A 230 6.50 -2.39 -18.01
C SER A 230 5.08 -2.83 -17.64
N LEU A 231 4.42 -2.13 -16.71
CA LEU A 231 3.02 -2.41 -16.35
C LEU A 231 2.05 -2.06 -17.47
N ILE A 232 2.34 -0.97 -18.23
CA ILE A 232 1.58 -0.57 -19.42
C ILE A 232 1.74 -1.62 -20.52
N ASP A 233 2.97 -1.99 -20.86
CA ASP A 233 3.30 -2.94 -21.93
C ASP A 233 2.70 -4.33 -21.64
N SER A 234 2.60 -4.72 -20.37
CA SER A 234 1.98 -5.98 -19.94
C SER A 234 0.44 -5.90 -19.83
N GLY A 235 -0.15 -4.71 -20.05
CA GLY A 235 -1.61 -4.50 -20.00
C GLY A 235 -2.22 -4.55 -18.60
N TYR A 236 -1.46 -4.23 -17.56
CA TYR A 236 -1.93 -4.28 -16.17
C TYR A 236 -2.55 -2.98 -15.67
N LEU A 237 -2.34 -1.86 -16.38
CA LEU A 237 -2.89 -0.57 -15.96
C LEU A 237 -4.25 -0.29 -16.58
N THR A 238 -5.19 0.15 -15.73
CA THR A 238 -6.45 0.76 -16.16
C THR A 238 -6.18 1.98 -17.02
N TYR A 239 -6.93 2.16 -18.08
CA TYR A 239 -6.78 3.31 -18.97
C TYR A 239 -8.11 3.86 -19.48
N TYR A 240 -8.12 5.14 -19.82
CA TYR A 240 -9.19 5.75 -20.56
C TYR A 240 -8.90 5.64 -22.06
N ASP A 241 -9.78 4.97 -22.80
CA ASP A 241 -9.72 4.85 -24.26
C ASP A 241 -10.43 6.05 -24.88
N MET A 242 -9.64 7.00 -25.44
CA MET A 242 -10.15 8.23 -26.03
C MET A 242 -10.98 7.98 -27.29
N LYS A 243 -10.77 6.86 -28.00
CA LYS A 243 -11.54 6.51 -29.20
C LYS A 243 -12.89 5.94 -28.87
N LYS A 244 -12.95 5.15 -27.79
CA LYS A 244 -14.21 4.52 -27.33
C LYS A 244 -14.97 5.37 -26.34
N ASP A 245 -14.31 6.40 -25.78
CA ASP A 245 -14.86 7.27 -24.72
C ASP A 245 -15.25 6.47 -23.46
N GLU A 246 -14.42 5.50 -23.04
CA GLU A 246 -14.69 4.63 -21.91
C GLU A 246 -13.43 4.31 -21.11
N ILE A 247 -13.61 3.94 -19.83
CA ILE A 247 -12.55 3.45 -18.96
C ILE A 247 -12.47 1.93 -19.09
N ILE A 248 -11.30 1.44 -19.46
CA ILE A 248 -10.98 0.02 -19.53
C ILE A 248 -10.26 -0.38 -18.25
N TRP A 249 -10.98 -1.05 -17.39
CA TRP A 249 -10.48 -1.50 -16.09
C TRP A 249 -9.46 -2.63 -16.22
N ARG A 250 -8.39 -2.56 -15.42
CA ARG A 250 -7.30 -3.53 -15.35
C ARG A 250 -6.90 -3.77 -13.88
N SER A 251 -5.83 -4.52 -13.69
CA SER A 251 -5.32 -4.94 -12.37
C SER A 251 -4.95 -3.80 -11.43
N VAL A 252 -4.44 -2.68 -11.97
CA VAL A 252 -4.02 -1.51 -11.19
C VAL A 252 -4.58 -0.25 -11.82
N THR A 253 -5.10 0.65 -11.02
CA THR A 253 -5.60 1.96 -11.43
C THR A 253 -4.77 3.05 -10.78
N VAL A 254 -4.03 3.81 -11.58
CA VAL A 254 -3.15 4.90 -11.12
C VAL A 254 -3.93 6.18 -10.95
N ILE A 255 -3.84 6.80 -9.77
CA ILE A 255 -4.50 8.06 -9.43
C ILE A 255 -3.43 9.07 -9.01
N LEU A 256 -3.37 10.20 -9.71
CA LEU A 256 -2.43 11.28 -9.44
C LEU A 256 -3.04 12.24 -8.42
N THR A 257 -2.34 12.48 -7.32
CA THR A 257 -2.71 13.45 -6.28
C THR A 257 -1.54 14.38 -5.96
N GLY A 258 -1.71 15.37 -5.10
CA GLY A 258 -0.70 16.36 -4.79
C GLY A 258 -0.48 17.37 -5.92
N ASN A 259 0.77 17.66 -6.23
CA ASN A 259 1.15 18.65 -7.24
C ASN A 259 1.28 18.04 -8.65
N TYR A 260 0.26 17.31 -9.10
CA TYR A 260 0.28 16.68 -10.44
C TYR A 260 0.09 17.71 -11.58
N PRO A 261 0.54 17.40 -12.84
CA PRO A 261 0.31 18.27 -13.99
C PRO A 261 -1.17 18.30 -14.36
N THR A 262 -1.69 19.50 -14.64
CA THR A 262 -3.10 19.72 -14.99
C THR A 262 -3.34 19.87 -16.50
N SER A 263 -2.28 19.94 -17.29
CA SER A 263 -2.38 20.03 -18.77
C SER A 263 -2.82 18.68 -19.34
N LEU A 264 -3.94 18.66 -20.05
CA LEU A 264 -4.42 17.47 -20.75
C LEU A 264 -3.47 17.02 -21.85
N ASP A 265 -2.78 17.95 -22.51
CA ASP A 265 -1.79 17.61 -23.55
C ASP A 265 -0.65 16.77 -22.97
N ILE A 266 -0.23 17.09 -21.75
CA ILE A 266 0.80 16.30 -21.05
C ILE A 266 0.26 14.95 -20.63
N LEU A 267 -0.93 14.91 -20.05
CA LEU A 267 -1.54 13.69 -19.54
C LEU A 267 -1.94 12.71 -20.65
N ASP A 268 -2.43 13.24 -21.78
CA ASP A 268 -2.98 12.43 -22.88
C ASP A 268 -1.93 12.07 -23.92
N ASN A 269 -0.97 12.95 -24.22
CA ASN A 269 -0.04 12.78 -25.34
C ASN A 269 1.43 12.67 -24.90
N GLY A 270 1.74 12.94 -23.64
CA GLY A 270 3.11 12.89 -23.11
C GLY A 270 4.08 13.85 -23.85
N ASN A 271 3.58 14.97 -24.35
CA ASN A 271 4.24 15.82 -25.32
C ASN A 271 4.51 15.13 -26.68
N ASP A 272 5.13 15.83 -27.61
CA ASP A 272 5.48 15.39 -28.98
C ASP A 272 6.28 14.06 -29.05
N ASN A 273 6.60 13.46 -27.95
CA ASN A 273 7.38 12.22 -27.85
C ASN A 273 6.54 10.93 -27.91
N GLY A 274 5.21 11.02 -28.02
CA GLY A 274 4.36 9.86 -28.31
C GLY A 274 4.41 8.76 -27.27
N TYR A 275 4.28 9.09 -25.96
CA TYR A 275 4.19 8.05 -24.91
C TYR A 275 3.08 7.07 -25.15
N PHE A 276 2.03 7.54 -25.80
CA PHE A 276 0.86 6.76 -26.11
C PHE A 276 0.66 6.74 -27.62
N GLU A 277 1.26 5.78 -28.29
CA GLU A 277 0.94 5.48 -29.70
C GLU A 277 -0.54 5.19 -29.92
N SER A 278 -1.29 5.00 -28.86
CA SER A 278 -2.63 4.46 -28.83
C SER A 278 -3.59 5.39 -28.13
N SER A 279 -3.92 6.54 -28.34
CA SER A 279 -5.07 7.29 -27.77
C SER A 279 -5.59 6.78 -26.39
N GLN A 280 -4.69 6.34 -25.50
CA GLN A 280 -4.96 5.76 -24.19
C GLN A 280 -4.28 6.58 -23.11
N ARG A 281 -5.01 6.95 -22.05
CA ARG A 281 -4.44 7.61 -20.86
C ARG A 281 -4.44 6.65 -19.69
N PHE A 282 -3.26 6.37 -19.13
CA PHE A 282 -3.06 5.37 -18.08
C PHE A 282 -3.05 5.93 -16.65
N ALA A 283 -3.29 7.22 -16.49
CA ALA A 283 -3.39 7.85 -15.18
C ALA A 283 -4.66 8.70 -15.08
N PHE A 284 -5.23 8.72 -13.89
CA PHE A 284 -6.44 9.45 -13.56
C PHE A 284 -6.15 10.51 -12.51
N LEU A 285 -6.85 11.63 -12.56
CA LEU A 285 -6.69 12.70 -11.60
C LEU A 285 -7.49 12.41 -10.33
N ASP A 286 -6.94 12.74 -9.18
CA ASP A 286 -7.68 12.83 -7.94
C ASP A 286 -8.58 14.08 -7.98
N ALA A 287 -9.87 13.90 -8.22
CA ALA A 287 -10.77 15.02 -8.41
C ALA A 287 -11.03 15.78 -7.10
N PRO A 288 -11.15 17.12 -7.14
CA PRO A 288 -11.46 17.91 -5.96
C PRO A 288 -12.93 17.73 -5.55
N LEU A 289 -13.23 16.97 -4.50
CA LEU A 289 -14.58 16.57 -4.10
C LEU A 289 -15.52 17.74 -3.86
N LEU A 290 -15.02 18.90 -3.40
CA LEU A 290 -15.85 20.09 -3.15
C LEU A 290 -16.13 20.95 -4.39
N SER A 291 -15.51 20.65 -5.54
CA SER A 291 -15.64 21.43 -6.77
C SER A 291 -15.66 20.54 -8.00
N LEU A 292 -16.52 19.54 -7.98
CA LEU A 292 -16.67 18.59 -9.08
C LEU A 292 -17.31 19.25 -10.31
N GLU A 293 -16.73 18.96 -11.47
CA GLU A 293 -17.22 19.34 -12.79
C GLU A 293 -17.48 18.09 -13.63
N PRO A 294 -18.38 18.14 -14.63
CA PRO A 294 -18.69 16.97 -15.47
C PRO A 294 -17.47 16.34 -16.16
N LYS A 295 -16.43 17.13 -16.44
CA LYS A 295 -15.18 16.63 -17.05
C LYS A 295 -14.50 15.52 -16.24
N TYR A 296 -14.67 15.53 -14.91
CA TYR A 296 -14.05 14.52 -14.03
C TYR A 296 -14.60 13.11 -14.25
N SER A 297 -15.79 12.95 -14.84
CA SER A 297 -16.30 11.62 -15.23
C SER A 297 -15.40 10.88 -16.22
N LYS A 298 -14.51 11.60 -16.93
CA LYS A 298 -13.55 11.06 -17.91
C LYS A 298 -12.10 11.16 -17.43
N LEU A 299 -11.80 12.15 -16.57
CA LEU A 299 -10.44 12.43 -16.10
C LEU A 299 -10.11 11.70 -14.79
N SER A 300 -11.13 11.25 -14.07
CA SER A 300 -10.99 10.75 -12.72
C SER A 300 -11.77 9.46 -12.53
N VAL A 301 -11.35 8.69 -11.54
CA VAL A 301 -12.07 7.52 -11.02
C VAL A 301 -12.37 7.68 -9.53
N ALA A 302 -11.74 8.69 -8.90
CA ALA A 302 -11.90 9.03 -7.51
C ALA A 302 -11.91 10.54 -7.29
N ALA A 303 -12.54 10.97 -6.20
CA ALA A 303 -12.56 12.36 -5.73
C ALA A 303 -12.26 12.40 -4.24
N THR A 304 -11.37 13.31 -3.83
CA THR A 304 -10.95 13.39 -2.43
C THR A 304 -11.10 14.78 -1.84
N VAL A 305 -11.14 14.81 -0.51
CA VAL A 305 -11.16 16.05 0.29
C VAL A 305 -10.55 15.80 1.66
N SER A 306 -9.92 16.82 2.25
CA SER A 306 -9.54 16.75 3.65
C SER A 306 -10.78 16.86 4.56
N PHE A 307 -10.79 16.12 5.66
CA PHE A 307 -11.86 16.19 6.67
C PHE A 307 -12.08 17.62 7.16
N SER A 308 -11.00 18.37 7.34
CA SER A 308 -11.07 19.77 7.78
C SER A 308 -11.80 20.66 6.75
N GLN A 309 -11.48 20.53 5.46
CA GLN A 309 -12.15 21.30 4.40
C GLN A 309 -13.62 20.88 4.24
N LEU A 310 -13.93 19.60 4.34
CA LEU A 310 -15.28 19.09 4.29
C LEU A 310 -16.15 19.67 5.42
N MET A 311 -15.64 19.61 6.66
CA MET A 311 -16.36 20.18 7.81
C MET A 311 -16.55 21.68 7.67
N LYS A 312 -15.54 22.41 7.22
CA LYS A 312 -15.62 23.85 6.96
C LYS A 312 -16.68 24.18 5.89
N HIS A 313 -16.73 23.40 4.82
CA HIS A 313 -17.75 23.55 3.77
C HIS A 313 -19.16 23.32 4.33
N CYS A 314 -19.32 22.39 5.25
CA CYS A 314 -20.57 22.09 5.95
C CYS A 314 -20.87 23.04 7.14
N GLY A 315 -20.19 24.19 7.24
CA GLY A 315 -20.44 25.20 8.27
C GLY A 315 -19.94 24.83 9.67
N SER A 316 -19.02 23.90 9.76
CA SER A 316 -18.43 23.45 11.01
C SER A 316 -16.90 23.50 10.97
N ASP A 317 -16.25 23.03 12.03
CA ASP A 317 -14.81 22.90 12.14
C ASP A 317 -14.46 21.51 12.66
N HIS A 318 -13.38 20.92 12.12
CA HIS A 318 -12.91 19.61 12.54
C HIS A 318 -12.65 19.49 14.05
N TRP A 319 -12.18 20.56 14.72
CA TRP A 319 -11.94 20.57 16.15
C TRP A 319 -13.25 20.51 16.97
N LYS A 320 -14.37 21.10 16.48
CA LYS A 320 -15.68 21.00 17.12
C LYS A 320 -16.20 19.57 17.05
N VAL A 321 -16.02 18.91 15.90
CA VAL A 321 -16.34 17.49 15.73
C VAL A 321 -15.51 16.64 16.71
N SER A 322 -14.22 16.91 16.81
CA SER A 322 -13.31 16.21 17.75
C SER A 322 -13.73 16.39 19.20
N LEU A 323 -14.14 17.59 19.62
CA LEU A 323 -14.64 17.85 20.97
C LEU A 323 -15.96 17.12 21.27
N ARG A 324 -16.86 17.03 20.30
CA ARG A 324 -18.13 16.28 20.43
C ARG A 324 -17.95 14.77 20.36
N GLY A 325 -16.82 14.31 19.81
CA GLY A 325 -16.55 12.91 19.57
C GLY A 325 -17.28 12.31 18.35
N ARG A 326 -18.00 13.14 17.58
CA ARG A 326 -18.75 12.68 16.37
C ARG A 326 -19.20 13.86 15.51
N MET A 327 -19.51 13.60 14.24
CA MET A 327 -20.29 14.50 13.39
C MET A 327 -21.75 14.55 13.86
N ASP A 328 -22.39 15.69 13.72
CA ASP A 328 -23.84 15.84 13.97
C ASP A 328 -24.66 15.57 12.68
N SER A 329 -25.98 15.58 12.83
CA SER A 329 -26.89 15.27 11.72
C SER A 329 -26.81 16.24 10.54
N ASN A 330 -26.50 17.53 10.80
CA ASN A 330 -26.40 18.54 9.75
C ASN A 330 -25.09 18.36 8.98
N GLU A 331 -23.99 18.09 9.69
CA GLU A 331 -22.69 17.79 9.09
C GLU A 331 -22.75 16.52 8.24
N ILE A 332 -23.38 15.47 8.76
CA ILE A 332 -23.59 14.20 8.01
C ILE A 332 -24.43 14.45 6.76
N SER A 333 -25.56 15.15 6.88
CA SER A 333 -26.46 15.42 5.73
C SER A 333 -25.75 16.23 4.65
N CYS A 334 -24.99 17.26 5.03
CA CYS A 334 -24.20 18.07 4.11
C CYS A 334 -23.10 17.24 3.42
N ALA A 335 -22.27 16.55 4.20
CA ALA A 335 -21.16 15.76 3.67
C ALA A 335 -21.66 14.62 2.76
N LYS A 336 -22.75 13.95 3.15
CA LYS A 336 -23.39 12.92 2.33
C LYS A 336 -23.86 13.44 0.98
N SER A 337 -24.48 14.62 0.94
CA SER A 337 -24.90 15.24 -0.33
C SER A 337 -23.74 15.50 -1.29
N ILE A 338 -22.57 15.85 -0.76
CA ILE A 338 -21.34 16.05 -1.55
C ILE A 338 -20.85 14.72 -2.12
N ILE A 339 -20.83 13.65 -1.30
CA ILE A 339 -20.46 12.30 -1.72
C ILE A 339 -21.41 11.75 -2.77
N ASP A 340 -22.72 11.92 -2.58
CA ASP A 340 -23.74 11.52 -3.55
C ASP A 340 -23.53 12.23 -4.91
N GLY A 341 -23.05 13.49 -4.89
CA GLY A 341 -22.65 14.23 -6.09
C GLY A 341 -21.48 13.59 -6.85
N ALA A 342 -20.47 13.07 -6.13
CA ALA A 342 -19.37 12.33 -6.73
C ALA A 342 -19.85 10.99 -7.32
N HIS A 343 -20.71 10.27 -6.61
CA HIS A 343 -21.30 9.02 -7.08
C HIS A 343 -22.14 9.21 -8.34
N ALA A 344 -22.83 10.35 -8.49
CA ALA A 344 -23.55 10.69 -9.72
C ALA A 344 -22.60 10.81 -10.94
N LEU A 345 -21.35 11.17 -10.73
CA LEU A 345 -20.29 11.15 -11.74
C LEU A 345 -19.53 9.82 -11.83
N LYS A 346 -19.97 8.79 -11.12
CA LYS A 346 -19.33 7.47 -11.00
C LYS A 346 -17.91 7.51 -10.41
N LEU A 347 -17.62 8.51 -9.58
CA LEU A 347 -16.34 8.63 -8.87
C LEU A 347 -16.47 7.97 -7.50
N LYS A 348 -15.43 7.24 -7.11
CA LYS A 348 -15.25 6.80 -5.73
C LYS A 348 -14.76 7.95 -4.86
N THR A 349 -15.03 7.89 -3.57
CA THR A 349 -14.73 8.99 -2.66
C THR A 349 -13.76 8.58 -1.56
N ARG A 350 -12.87 9.50 -1.18
CA ARG A 350 -11.90 9.35 -0.08
C ARG A 350 -11.86 10.63 0.74
N ILE A 351 -11.97 10.51 2.06
CA ILE A 351 -11.81 11.61 3.00
C ILE A 351 -10.54 11.36 3.80
N TRP A 352 -9.54 12.25 3.67
CA TRP A 352 -8.27 12.15 4.35
C TRP A 352 -8.14 13.17 5.48
N GLY A 353 -7.14 13.02 6.37
CA GLY A 353 -6.89 13.95 7.48
C GLY A 353 -7.98 13.96 8.55
N ALA A 354 -8.72 12.85 8.70
CA ALA A 354 -9.61 12.64 9.84
C ALA A 354 -8.81 12.51 11.15
N PRO A 355 -9.44 12.67 12.33
CA PRO A 355 -8.75 12.51 13.60
C PRO A 355 -8.01 11.17 13.71
N THR A 356 -6.77 11.22 14.24
CA THR A 356 -5.92 10.04 14.43
C THR A 356 -5.80 9.62 15.89
N TRP A 357 -6.38 10.39 16.81
CA TRP A 357 -6.37 10.16 18.24
C TRP A 357 -7.51 10.93 18.95
N PRO A 358 -8.05 10.44 20.07
CA PRO A 358 -7.87 9.11 20.65
C PRO A 358 -8.60 8.00 19.86
N ALA A 359 -8.29 6.74 20.14
CA ALA A 359 -8.79 5.59 19.36
C ALA A 359 -10.32 5.53 19.22
N ASN A 360 -11.07 5.84 20.28
CA ASN A 360 -12.54 5.90 20.24
C ASN A 360 -13.09 6.99 19.33
N LEU A 361 -12.39 8.11 19.20
CA LEU A 361 -12.75 9.17 18.24
C LEU A 361 -12.48 8.72 16.81
N VAL A 362 -11.30 8.11 16.57
CA VAL A 362 -10.94 7.55 15.27
C VAL A 362 -11.99 6.55 14.83
N GLU A 363 -12.34 5.59 15.70
CA GLU A 363 -13.38 4.59 15.41
C GLU A 363 -14.72 5.24 15.07
N THR A 364 -15.20 6.17 15.90
CA THR A 364 -16.50 6.80 15.69
C THR A 364 -16.54 7.57 14.37
N ILE A 365 -15.54 8.40 14.08
CA ILE A 365 -15.50 9.19 12.85
C ILE A 365 -15.32 8.29 11.63
N SER A 366 -14.48 7.26 11.70
CA SER A 366 -14.30 6.30 10.61
C SER A 366 -15.59 5.58 10.27
N ARG A 367 -16.36 5.11 11.27
CA ARG A 367 -17.68 4.51 11.06
C ARG A 367 -18.66 5.49 10.41
N GLN A 368 -18.67 6.74 10.85
CA GLN A 368 -19.51 7.76 10.23
C GLN A 368 -19.10 8.01 8.76
N ILE A 369 -17.79 8.10 8.47
CA ILE A 369 -17.30 8.28 7.09
C ILE A 369 -17.76 7.15 6.18
N ILE A 370 -17.63 5.91 6.61
CA ILE A 370 -18.00 4.74 5.77
C ILE A 370 -19.50 4.51 5.76
N HIS A 371 -20.16 4.44 6.91
CA HIS A 371 -21.55 3.98 6.99
C HIS A 371 -22.57 5.11 6.86
N ASP A 372 -22.31 6.27 7.49
CA ASP A 372 -23.28 7.37 7.47
C ASP A 372 -23.12 8.22 6.19
N LEU A 373 -21.90 8.51 5.78
CA LEU A 373 -21.62 9.29 4.58
C LEU A 373 -21.61 8.43 3.31
N GLY A 374 -21.23 7.15 3.41
CA GLY A 374 -21.09 6.24 2.28
C GLY A 374 -19.81 6.51 1.47
N SER A 375 -18.73 7.00 2.10
CA SER A 375 -17.45 7.15 1.43
C SER A 375 -16.89 5.78 1.01
N ASP A 376 -16.27 5.71 -0.17
CA ASP A 376 -15.83 4.44 -0.76
C ASP A 376 -14.51 3.93 -0.20
N LEU A 377 -13.63 4.80 0.29
CA LEU A 377 -12.32 4.43 0.79
C LEU A 377 -12.09 5.01 2.19
N LEU A 378 -11.90 4.14 3.16
CA LEU A 378 -11.47 4.52 4.51
C LEU A 378 -9.97 4.81 4.52
N ASN A 379 -9.58 6.04 4.82
CA ASN A 379 -8.21 6.51 4.84
C ASN A 379 -7.62 6.40 6.25
N LEU A 380 -6.79 5.42 6.52
CA LEU A 380 -6.16 5.22 7.83
C LEU A 380 -4.72 4.71 7.72
N ASP A 381 -3.87 5.15 8.67
CA ASP A 381 -2.51 4.63 8.86
C ASP A 381 -2.53 3.25 9.55
N ASN A 382 -3.47 3.02 10.46
CA ASN A 382 -3.58 1.78 11.23
C ASN A 382 -4.49 0.78 10.50
N LEU A 383 -3.90 -0.13 9.73
CA LEU A 383 -4.63 -1.15 8.97
C LEU A 383 -5.35 -2.17 9.86
N PHE A 384 -4.80 -2.49 11.03
CA PHE A 384 -5.46 -3.39 11.98
C PHE A 384 -6.78 -2.76 12.46
N MET A 385 -6.75 -1.46 12.81
CA MET A 385 -7.98 -0.75 13.16
C MET A 385 -8.93 -0.69 11.97
N ALA A 386 -8.44 -0.35 10.78
CA ALA A 386 -9.25 -0.27 9.56
C ALA A 386 -10.00 -1.60 9.29
N SER A 387 -9.30 -2.73 9.40
CA SER A 387 -9.90 -4.07 9.19
C SER A 387 -10.97 -4.43 10.23
N SER A 388 -10.96 -3.81 11.39
CA SER A 388 -11.97 -4.03 12.44
C SER A 388 -13.22 -3.14 12.28
N LEU A 389 -13.18 -2.14 11.40
CA LEU A 389 -14.26 -1.15 11.21
C LEU A 389 -15.15 -1.46 10.01
N ILE A 390 -14.69 -2.30 9.11
CA ILE A 390 -15.33 -2.74 7.88
C ILE A 390 -15.76 -4.19 7.99
#